data_26d8fe5565b06c04ed21e438d2ea8b95
#
_entry.id   26d8fe5565b06c04ed21e438d2ea8b95
#
_cell.length_a   1.000
_cell.length_b   1.000
_cell.length_c   1.000
_cell.angle_alpha   90.00
_cell.angle_beta   90.00
_cell.angle_gamma   90.00
#
_symmetry.space_group_name_H-M   'P 1'
#
loop_
_entity.id
_entity.type
_entity.pdbx_description
1 polymer ?
#
loop_
_entity_poly.entity_id
_entity_poly.type
_entity_poly.pdbx_seq_one_letter_code
_entity_poly.pdbx_strand_id
1 'polypeptide(L)'
;MDQISNSKERLVFWNGKLIPESEAKVSIYDSALMFGDMVFEMTRSFNKKQFKLREHLERLYASMKYLEISLPMSIDEMEKSCLKVIEANDPSFAQDDEHRLMIDVSRGLLSIYQGVVGAQKGPNIFIADFPLRWTVKGMGELYDEGVDAVVPAQRTIPASLLEPKVKNRS
;
A
#
# COMPACT_ATOMS: atom_id res chain seq x y z
N MET A 1 17.11 -9.73 -24.17
CA MET A 1 17.90 -9.48 -22.96
C MET A 1 17.96 -7.98 -22.79
N ASP A 2 16.92 -7.41 -22.17
CA ASP A 2 16.86 -5.98 -21.96
C ASP A 2 17.87 -5.61 -20.89
N GLN A 3 18.72 -4.65 -21.20
CA GLN A 3 19.71 -4.09 -20.28
C GLN A 3 18.95 -3.59 -19.06
N ILE A 4 19.16 -4.26 -17.91
CA ILE A 4 18.82 -3.71 -16.61
C ILE A 4 19.74 -2.51 -16.48
N SER A 5 19.19 -1.33 -16.81
CA SER A 5 19.87 -0.08 -16.57
C SER A 5 20.25 -0.04 -15.09
N ASN A 6 21.36 0.59 -14.80
CA ASN A 6 21.92 0.82 -13.46
C ASN A 6 20.97 1.72 -12.64
N SER A 7 19.71 1.28 -12.48
CA SER A 7 18.68 2.00 -11.74
C SER A 7 18.99 1.84 -10.26
N LYS A 8 19.20 2.95 -9.60
CA LYS A 8 19.29 3.03 -8.15
C LYS A 8 18.12 2.25 -7.55
N GLU A 9 18.40 1.32 -6.63
CA GLU A 9 17.38 0.54 -5.95
C GLU A 9 16.32 1.46 -5.31
N ARG A 10 15.03 1.13 -5.47
CA ARG A 10 13.97 1.90 -4.86
C ARG A 10 13.96 1.74 -3.36
N LEU A 11 13.53 2.80 -2.68
CA LEU A 11 13.35 2.83 -1.25
C LEU A 11 11.87 2.70 -0.90
N VAL A 12 11.60 2.04 0.20
CA VAL A 12 10.28 1.96 0.82
C VAL A 12 10.35 2.54 2.24
N PHE A 13 9.26 3.14 2.68
CA PHE A 13 9.12 3.47 4.10
C PHE A 13 8.64 2.21 4.83
N TRP A 14 9.40 1.81 5.82
CA TRP A 14 9.13 0.66 6.65
C TRP A 14 9.23 1.06 8.13
N ASN A 15 8.10 1.08 8.82
CA ASN A 15 8.05 1.31 10.27
C ASN A 15 8.92 2.48 10.77
N GLY A 16 8.82 3.63 10.12
CA GLY A 16 9.52 4.86 10.52
C GLY A 16 10.85 5.12 9.79
N LYS A 17 11.31 4.23 8.90
CA LYS A 17 12.59 4.35 8.20
C LYS A 17 12.41 4.15 6.70
N LEU A 18 13.25 4.83 5.91
CA LEU A 18 13.47 4.50 4.51
C LEU A 18 14.53 3.39 4.44
N ILE A 19 14.17 2.29 3.78
CA ILE A 19 15.06 1.14 3.56
C ILE A 19 14.99 0.72 2.10
N PRO A 20 16.02 0.01 1.59
CA PRO A 20 15.94 -0.63 0.27
C PRO A 20 14.72 -1.55 0.17
N GLU A 21 14.06 -1.55 -0.99
CA GLU A 21 12.86 -2.37 -1.22
C GLU A 21 13.15 -3.87 -1.00
N SER A 22 14.33 -4.35 -1.36
CA SER A 22 14.78 -5.74 -1.16
C SER A 22 14.91 -6.14 0.31
N GLU A 23 15.05 -5.16 1.21
CA GLU A 23 15.16 -5.38 2.66
C GLU A 23 13.80 -5.37 3.38
N ALA A 24 12.74 -4.90 2.72
CA ALA A 24 11.40 -4.86 3.29
C ALA A 24 10.83 -6.27 3.46
N LYS A 25 10.70 -6.72 4.70
CA LYS A 25 10.27 -8.08 5.04
C LYS A 25 9.17 -8.05 6.08
N VAL A 26 8.13 -8.82 5.85
CA VAL A 26 7.01 -9.03 6.77
C VAL A 26 7.16 -10.40 7.42
N SER A 27 6.86 -10.49 8.71
CA SER A 27 6.80 -11.79 9.40
C SER A 27 5.69 -12.65 8.81
N ILE A 28 5.92 -13.95 8.67
CA ILE A 28 4.88 -14.92 8.30
C ILE A 28 3.74 -14.99 9.32
N TYR A 29 3.95 -14.46 10.52
CA TYR A 29 2.95 -14.36 11.59
C TYR A 29 2.29 -12.98 11.66
N ASP A 30 2.53 -12.10 10.68
CA ASP A 30 1.81 -10.83 10.59
C ASP A 30 0.31 -11.09 10.36
N SER A 31 -0.52 -10.33 11.06
CA SER A 31 -1.97 -10.48 10.98
C SER A 31 -2.53 -10.24 9.57
N ALA A 32 -1.86 -9.39 8.79
CA ALA A 32 -2.24 -9.19 7.39
C ALA A 32 -2.06 -10.46 6.55
N LEU A 33 -0.96 -11.20 6.75
CA LEU A 33 -0.70 -12.43 6.00
C LEU A 33 -1.58 -13.57 6.49
N MET A 34 -1.80 -13.67 7.81
CA MET A 34 -2.57 -14.78 8.38
C MET A 34 -4.09 -14.61 8.23
N PHE A 35 -4.60 -13.39 8.32
CA PHE A 35 -6.04 -13.13 8.48
C PHE A 35 -6.57 -11.99 7.60
N GLY A 36 -5.74 -11.34 6.80
CA GLY A 36 -6.14 -10.14 6.07
C GLY A 36 -6.41 -8.92 6.99
N ASP A 37 -5.99 -8.98 8.27
CA ASP A 37 -6.24 -7.93 9.26
C ASP A 37 -5.32 -6.74 9.03
N MET A 38 -5.68 -5.95 8.03
CA MET A 38 -4.97 -4.78 7.57
C MET A 38 -5.91 -3.82 6.86
N VAL A 39 -5.46 -2.59 6.70
CA VAL A 39 -6.06 -1.59 5.82
C VAL A 39 -5.03 -1.08 4.84
N PHE A 40 -5.49 -0.60 3.69
CA PHE A 40 -4.57 -0.08 2.69
C PHE A 40 -5.18 1.06 1.88
N GLU A 41 -4.30 1.86 1.31
CA GLU A 41 -4.65 2.83 0.29
C GLU A 41 -3.72 2.74 -0.91
N MET A 42 -4.22 3.19 -2.03
CA MET A 42 -3.45 3.31 -3.25
C MET A 42 -3.85 4.57 -3.99
N THR A 43 -2.88 5.39 -4.33
CA THR A 43 -3.08 6.61 -5.09
C THR A 43 -2.07 6.70 -6.23
N ARG A 44 -2.30 7.59 -7.17
CA ARG A 44 -1.40 7.86 -8.28
C ARG A 44 -1.09 9.34 -8.40
N SER A 45 -0.02 9.66 -9.11
CA SER A 45 0.24 11.03 -9.51
C SER A 45 -0.34 11.36 -10.90
N PHE A 46 -0.46 12.67 -11.16
CA PHE A 46 -0.65 13.29 -12.45
C PHE A 46 0.31 14.47 -12.54
N ASN A 47 1.16 14.51 -13.55
CA ASN A 47 2.26 15.45 -13.65
C ASN A 47 3.13 15.49 -12.37
N LYS A 48 3.48 14.28 -11.87
CA LYS A 48 4.27 14.07 -10.63
C LYS A 48 3.59 14.54 -9.33
N LYS A 49 2.35 15.04 -9.37
CA LYS A 49 1.60 15.45 -8.19
C LYS A 49 0.61 14.38 -7.79
N GLN A 50 0.66 13.94 -6.54
CA GLN A 50 -0.25 12.92 -6.01
C GLN A 50 -1.70 13.43 -6.05
N PHE A 51 -2.58 12.60 -6.60
CA PHE A 51 -3.99 12.92 -6.68
C PHE A 51 -4.67 12.59 -5.35
N LYS A 52 -5.19 13.63 -4.69
CA LYS A 52 -5.99 13.48 -3.46
C LYS A 52 -5.32 12.65 -2.35
N LEU A 53 -4.01 12.79 -2.17
CA LEU A 53 -3.28 12.03 -1.15
C LEU A 53 -3.91 12.21 0.24
N ARG A 54 -4.27 13.44 0.61
CA ARG A 54 -4.85 13.73 1.92
C ARG A 54 -6.16 13.00 2.15
N GLU A 55 -7.08 13.01 1.20
CA GLU A 55 -8.37 12.32 1.30
C GLU A 55 -8.20 10.79 1.36
N HIS A 56 -7.20 10.23 0.68
CA HIS A 56 -6.83 8.82 0.81
C HIS A 56 -6.33 8.51 2.21
N LEU A 57 -5.50 9.36 2.80
CA LEU A 57 -5.01 9.17 4.17
C LEU A 57 -6.14 9.32 5.20
N GLU A 58 -7.04 10.26 5.03
CA GLU A 58 -8.23 10.40 5.90
C GLU A 58 -9.08 9.13 5.89
N ARG A 59 -9.27 8.51 4.73
CA ARG A 59 -9.98 7.22 4.61
C ARG A 59 -9.19 6.08 5.25
N LEU A 60 -7.87 6.04 5.08
CA LEU A 60 -6.99 5.06 5.74
C LEU A 60 -7.15 5.12 7.25
N TYR A 61 -7.07 6.33 7.83
CA TYR A 61 -7.21 6.52 9.28
C TYR A 61 -8.64 6.23 9.79
N ALA A 62 -9.66 6.54 9.00
CA ALA A 62 -11.04 6.14 9.31
C ALA A 62 -11.18 4.60 9.32
N SER A 63 -10.57 3.91 8.35
CA SER A 63 -10.55 2.45 8.28
C SER A 63 -9.78 1.83 9.46
N MET A 64 -8.62 2.39 9.83
CA MET A 64 -7.87 1.96 11.02
C MET A 64 -8.68 2.12 12.30
N LYS A 65 -9.36 3.26 12.44
CA LYS A 65 -10.24 3.53 13.62
C LYS A 65 -11.36 2.51 13.69
N TYR A 66 -11.98 2.17 12.56
CA TYR A 66 -13.06 1.17 12.52
C TYR A 66 -12.60 -0.22 12.94
N LEU A 67 -11.38 -0.62 12.49
CA LEU A 67 -10.79 -1.92 12.84
C LEU A 67 -10.00 -1.89 14.16
N GLU A 68 -10.00 -0.76 14.89
CA GLU A 68 -9.25 -0.60 16.14
C GLU A 68 -7.74 -0.89 15.97
N ILE A 69 -7.15 -0.49 14.83
CA ILE A 69 -5.71 -0.51 14.61
C ILE A 69 -5.14 0.81 15.10
N SER A 70 -4.48 0.78 16.26
CA SER A 70 -3.88 1.98 16.87
C SER A 70 -2.49 2.23 16.30
N LEU A 71 -2.31 3.37 15.64
CA LEU A 71 -1.04 3.78 15.05
C LEU A 71 -0.49 5.02 15.75
N PRO A 72 0.75 4.99 16.29
CA PRO A 72 1.36 6.15 16.92
C PRO A 72 2.01 7.11 15.89
N MET A 73 1.28 7.41 14.83
CA MET A 73 1.69 8.32 13.76
C MET A 73 0.47 9.15 13.36
N SER A 74 0.62 10.44 13.30
CA SER A 74 -0.43 11.35 12.83
C SER A 74 -0.59 11.28 11.31
N ILE A 75 -1.73 11.75 10.82
CA ILE A 75 -2.00 11.85 9.38
C ILE A 75 -0.97 12.75 8.67
N ASP A 76 -0.52 13.82 9.33
CA ASP A 76 0.47 14.74 8.77
C ASP A 76 1.87 14.10 8.67
N GLU A 77 2.23 13.26 9.64
CA GLU A 77 3.48 12.50 9.60
C GLU A 77 3.43 11.42 8.51
N MET A 78 2.28 10.78 8.34
CA MET A 78 2.07 9.80 7.26
C MET A 78 2.20 10.47 5.89
N GLU A 79 1.55 11.62 5.70
CA GLU A 79 1.64 12.39 4.46
C GLU A 79 3.08 12.80 4.14
N LYS A 80 3.81 13.32 5.12
CA LYS A 80 5.24 13.63 4.98
C LYS A 80 6.07 12.39 4.61
N SER A 81 5.74 11.24 5.18
CA SER A 81 6.43 9.98 4.87
C SER A 81 6.15 9.52 3.43
N CYS A 82 4.91 9.66 2.96
CA CYS A 82 4.55 9.41 1.56
C CYS A 82 5.36 10.28 0.60
N LEU A 83 5.42 11.58 0.86
CA LEU A 83 6.17 12.52 0.02
C LEU A 83 7.67 12.23 0.02
N LYS A 84 8.26 11.83 1.17
CA LYS A 84 9.66 11.42 1.24
C LYS A 84 9.96 10.16 0.41
N VAL A 85 9.06 9.19 0.37
CA VAL A 85 9.22 7.98 -0.47
C VAL A 85 9.22 8.36 -1.94
N ILE A 86 8.29 9.21 -2.37
CA ILE A 86 8.20 9.70 -3.74
C ILE A 86 9.47 10.45 -4.13
N GLU A 87 9.90 11.42 -3.32
CA GLU A 87 11.10 12.21 -3.57
C GLU A 87 12.36 11.32 -3.69
N ALA A 88 12.47 10.31 -2.82
CA ALA A 88 13.61 9.39 -2.84
C ALA A 88 13.64 8.50 -4.10
N ASN A 89 12.47 8.15 -4.65
CA ASN A 89 12.33 7.25 -5.77
C ASN A 89 12.21 7.93 -7.15
N ASP A 90 11.80 9.19 -7.21
CA ASP A 90 11.62 9.92 -8.48
C ASP A 90 12.85 9.85 -9.41
N PRO A 91 14.11 9.93 -8.91
CA PRO A 91 15.28 9.78 -9.77
C PRO A 91 15.46 8.39 -10.40
N SER A 92 14.74 7.37 -9.90
CA SER A 92 14.76 6.01 -10.43
C SER A 92 13.68 5.74 -11.48
N PHE A 93 12.77 6.71 -11.68
CA PHE A 93 11.66 6.61 -12.62
C PHE A 93 12.03 7.27 -13.95
N ALA A 94 11.41 6.83 -15.03
CA ALA A 94 11.51 7.56 -16.28
C ALA A 94 10.80 8.92 -16.15
N GLN A 95 11.30 9.92 -16.90
CA GLN A 95 10.84 11.29 -16.79
C GLN A 95 9.33 11.44 -17.06
N ASP A 96 8.81 10.62 -17.98
CA ASP A 96 7.41 10.61 -18.41
C ASP A 96 6.53 9.63 -17.62
N ASP A 97 7.09 8.95 -16.60
CA ASP A 97 6.32 8.05 -15.76
C ASP A 97 5.67 8.76 -14.58
N GLU A 98 4.65 8.16 -14.06
CA GLU A 98 3.90 8.63 -12.90
C GLU A 98 4.12 7.70 -11.71
N HIS A 99 3.95 8.24 -10.51
CA HIS A 99 4.06 7.50 -9.26
C HIS A 99 2.76 6.78 -8.94
N ARG A 100 2.86 5.53 -8.53
CA ARG A 100 1.77 4.79 -7.90
C ARG A 100 2.18 4.43 -6.48
N LEU A 101 1.57 5.13 -5.54
CA LEU A 101 1.85 4.98 -4.12
C LEU A 101 0.90 3.97 -3.51
N MET A 102 1.44 3.00 -2.79
CA MET A 102 0.70 2.03 -1.98
C MET A 102 1.06 2.22 -0.52
N ILE A 103 0.05 2.30 0.33
CA ILE A 103 0.18 2.52 1.77
C ILE A 103 -0.56 1.39 2.46
N ASP A 104 0.15 0.54 3.18
CA ASP A 104 -0.40 -0.60 3.89
C ASP A 104 -0.14 -0.46 5.39
N VAL A 105 -1.16 -0.75 6.20
CA VAL A 105 -1.05 -0.79 7.66
C VAL A 105 -1.68 -2.08 8.17
N SER A 106 -0.89 -2.98 8.76
CA SER A 106 -1.39 -4.17 9.43
C SER A 106 -1.45 -3.96 10.94
N ARG A 107 -2.24 -4.76 11.64
CA ARG A 107 -2.21 -4.81 13.11
C ARG A 107 -0.86 -5.33 13.64
N GLY A 108 -0.04 -5.94 12.81
CA GLY A 108 1.20 -6.60 13.18
C GLY A 108 0.97 -7.98 13.79
N LEU A 109 1.82 -8.37 14.73
CA LEU A 109 1.71 -9.66 15.39
C LEU A 109 0.61 -9.69 16.42
N LEU A 110 -0.24 -10.71 16.37
CA LEU A 110 -1.19 -10.97 17.44
C LEU A 110 -0.48 -11.33 18.74
N SER A 111 -1.14 -11.08 19.87
CA SER A 111 -0.60 -11.32 21.22
C SER A 111 -0.08 -12.74 21.43
N ILE A 112 -0.72 -13.72 20.82
CA ILE A 112 -0.32 -15.15 20.89
C ILE A 112 1.03 -15.44 20.22
N TYR A 113 1.51 -14.56 19.33
CA TYR A 113 2.78 -14.68 18.62
C TYR A 113 3.86 -13.72 19.12
N GLN A 114 3.62 -12.97 20.19
CA GLN A 114 4.56 -11.97 20.72
C GLN A 114 5.89 -12.55 21.20
N GLY A 115 5.95 -13.86 21.43
CA GLY A 115 7.19 -14.57 21.78
C GLY A 115 8.12 -14.86 20.60
N VAL A 116 7.73 -14.54 19.36
CA VAL A 116 8.56 -14.76 18.18
C VAL A 116 9.74 -13.82 18.20
N VAL A 117 10.94 -14.38 18.18
CA VAL A 117 12.20 -13.62 18.24
C VAL A 117 12.35 -12.73 17.00
N GLY A 118 12.74 -11.48 17.22
CA GLY A 118 12.96 -10.49 16.16
C GLY A 118 11.68 -9.91 15.54
N ALA A 119 10.51 -10.29 16.06
CA ALA A 119 9.25 -9.74 15.59
C ALA A 119 9.03 -8.31 16.14
N GLN A 120 8.62 -7.40 15.26
CA GLN A 120 8.23 -6.07 15.69
C GLN A 120 6.90 -6.12 16.44
N LYS A 121 6.83 -5.38 17.55
CA LYS A 121 5.58 -5.23 18.31
C LYS A 121 4.77 -4.06 17.77
N GLY A 122 3.44 -4.25 17.68
CA GLY A 122 2.49 -3.23 17.21
C GLY A 122 2.28 -3.25 15.69
N PRO A 123 1.56 -2.27 15.16
CA PRO A 123 1.23 -2.17 13.73
C PRO A 123 2.47 -2.10 12.85
N ASN A 124 2.41 -2.76 11.69
CA ASN A 124 3.38 -2.57 10.63
C ASN A 124 2.84 -1.57 9.62
N ILE A 125 3.71 -0.63 9.23
CA ILE A 125 3.42 0.36 8.19
C ILE A 125 4.44 0.19 7.08
N PHE A 126 3.98 0.08 5.86
CA PHE A 126 4.87 0.28 4.73
C PHE A 126 4.24 1.15 3.64
N ILE A 127 5.09 1.97 3.02
CA ILE A 127 4.72 2.82 1.91
C ILE A 127 5.68 2.46 0.77
N ALA A 128 5.11 1.95 -0.30
CA ALA A 128 5.84 1.62 -1.51
C ALA A 128 5.43 2.54 -2.65
N ASP A 129 6.40 2.93 -3.48
CA ASP A 129 6.21 3.74 -4.66
C ASP A 129 6.78 3.02 -5.87
N PHE A 130 5.95 2.81 -6.88
CA PHE A 130 6.35 2.10 -8.09
C PHE A 130 5.82 2.77 -9.36
N PRO A 131 6.49 2.54 -10.50
CA PRO A 131 6.11 3.15 -11.76
C PRO A 131 4.69 2.77 -12.18
N LEU A 132 3.86 3.77 -12.47
CA LEU A 132 2.48 3.53 -12.91
C LEU A 132 2.44 2.72 -14.21
N ARG A 133 3.46 2.88 -15.09
CA ARG A 133 3.56 2.14 -16.35
C ARG A 133 3.52 0.61 -16.18
N TRP A 134 3.93 0.08 -15.05
CA TRP A 134 3.84 -1.37 -14.80
C TRP A 134 2.39 -1.86 -14.85
N THR A 135 1.46 -1.06 -14.30
CA THR A 135 0.04 -1.38 -14.36
C THR A 135 -0.52 -1.13 -15.75
N VAL A 136 -0.16 0.00 -16.36
CA VAL A 136 -0.65 0.36 -17.71
C VAL A 136 -0.19 -0.67 -18.74
N LYS A 137 1.08 -1.11 -18.67
CA LYS A 137 1.61 -2.13 -19.57
C LYS A 137 0.85 -3.47 -19.47
N GLY A 138 0.41 -3.84 -18.27
CA GLY A 138 -0.33 -5.09 -18.05
C GLY A 138 -1.83 -5.00 -18.38
N MET A 139 -2.38 -3.79 -18.49
CA MET A 139 -3.82 -3.57 -18.65
C MET A 139 -4.19 -2.66 -19.82
N GLY A 140 -3.21 -2.14 -20.55
CA GLY A 140 -3.43 -1.12 -21.60
C GLY A 140 -4.41 -1.59 -22.67
N GLU A 141 -4.25 -2.80 -23.17
CA GLU A 141 -5.11 -3.38 -24.20
C GLU A 141 -6.60 -3.43 -23.79
N LEU A 142 -6.87 -3.61 -22.48
CA LEU A 142 -8.26 -3.67 -21.99
C LEU A 142 -9.00 -2.34 -22.13
N TYR A 143 -8.27 -1.22 -22.20
CA TYR A 143 -8.89 0.10 -22.43
C TYR A 143 -9.24 0.35 -23.89
N ASP A 144 -8.55 -0.29 -24.81
CA ASP A 144 -8.79 -0.16 -26.25
C ASP A 144 -9.81 -1.20 -26.75
N GLU A 145 -9.71 -2.43 -26.28
CA GLU A 145 -10.52 -3.57 -26.71
C GLU A 145 -11.78 -3.79 -25.84
N GLY A 146 -11.74 -3.26 -24.61
CA GLY A 146 -12.78 -3.55 -23.61
C GLY A 146 -12.62 -4.94 -22.99
N VAL A 147 -13.59 -5.33 -22.19
CA VAL A 147 -13.67 -6.64 -21.54
C VAL A 147 -15.10 -7.16 -21.51
N ASP A 148 -15.25 -8.47 -21.59
CA ASP A 148 -16.53 -9.12 -21.34
C ASP A 148 -16.84 -9.12 -19.85
N ALA A 149 -18.03 -8.67 -19.49
CA ALA A 149 -18.50 -8.65 -18.10
C ALA A 149 -19.51 -9.76 -17.85
N VAL A 150 -19.30 -10.51 -16.78
CA VAL A 150 -20.21 -11.58 -16.33
C VAL A 150 -20.78 -11.23 -14.97
N VAL A 151 -22.09 -11.39 -14.82
CA VAL A 151 -22.77 -11.25 -13.52
C VAL A 151 -22.99 -12.64 -12.94
N PRO A 152 -22.18 -13.08 -11.96
CA PRO A 152 -22.35 -14.39 -11.34
C PRO A 152 -23.56 -14.41 -10.42
N ALA A 153 -24.04 -15.61 -10.09
CA ALA A 153 -25.13 -15.82 -9.12
C ALA A 153 -24.74 -15.45 -7.69
N GLN A 154 -23.44 -15.38 -7.40
CA GLN A 154 -22.94 -14.99 -6.09
C GLN A 154 -23.34 -13.57 -5.73
N ARG A 155 -23.60 -13.34 -4.46
CA ARG A 155 -23.94 -12.03 -3.91
C ARG A 155 -22.75 -11.49 -3.11
N THR A 156 -22.61 -10.18 -3.08
CA THR A 156 -21.66 -9.51 -2.19
C THR A 156 -22.06 -9.71 -0.73
N ILE A 157 -21.08 -9.68 0.17
CA ILE A 157 -21.34 -9.69 1.61
C ILE A 157 -22.20 -8.47 1.96
N PRO A 158 -23.33 -8.64 2.66
CA PRO A 158 -24.16 -7.52 3.07
C PRO A 158 -23.40 -6.53 3.96
N ALA A 159 -23.68 -5.24 3.84
CA ALA A 159 -23.06 -4.19 4.66
C ALA A 159 -23.32 -4.34 6.17
N SER A 160 -24.34 -5.12 6.55
CA SER A 160 -24.60 -5.50 7.97
C SER A 160 -23.58 -6.50 8.54
N LEU A 161 -22.81 -7.17 7.68
CA LEU A 161 -21.81 -8.16 8.08
C LEU A 161 -20.38 -7.69 7.85
N LEU A 162 -20.16 -6.82 6.87
CA LEU A 162 -18.86 -6.25 6.56
C LEU A 162 -19.04 -4.79 6.14
N GLU A 163 -18.42 -3.86 6.86
CA GLU A 163 -18.48 -2.43 6.55
C GLU A 163 -17.77 -2.12 5.20
N PRO A 164 -18.50 -1.78 4.14
CA PRO A 164 -17.92 -1.61 2.81
C PRO A 164 -17.03 -0.35 2.67
N LYS A 165 -17.09 0.57 3.63
CA LYS A 165 -16.24 1.77 3.65
C LYS A 165 -14.81 1.47 4.10
N VAL A 166 -14.60 0.35 4.81
CA VAL A 166 -13.27 -0.09 5.25
C VAL A 166 -12.54 -0.69 4.05
N LYS A 167 -11.42 -0.08 3.71
CA LYS A 167 -10.57 -0.58 2.61
C LYS A 167 -9.56 -1.58 3.17
N ASN A 168 -9.92 -2.84 3.17
CA ASN A 168 -9.09 -3.97 3.60
C ASN A 168 -8.85 -4.96 2.45
N ARG A 169 -8.15 -6.06 2.74
CA ARG A 169 -7.88 -7.15 1.77
C ARG A 169 -8.58 -8.47 2.14
N SER A 170 -9.53 -8.41 3.05
CA SER A 170 -10.35 -9.57 3.41
C SER A 170 -11.57 -9.73 2.53
#